data_979260e1255c886cedb2627b59cf2b7c
#
_entry.id   979260e1255c886cedb2627b59cf2b7c
#
_cell.length_a   1.000
_cell.length_b   1.000
_cell.length_c   1.000
_cell.angle_alpha   90.00
_cell.angle_beta   90.00
_cell.angle_gamma   90.00
#
_symmetry.space_group_name_H-M   'P 1'
#
loop_
_entity.id
_entity.type
_entity.pdbx_description
1 polymer ?
#
loop_
_entity_poly.entity_id
_entity_poly.type
_entity_poly.pdbx_seq_one_letter_code
_entity_poly.pdbx_strand_id
1 'polypeptide(L)'
;MGIKQLNEAIRLTRKGWVIHPLAGPNDHGSSPGKRPLLNSWQKRNKATEAELKEWFEKTDNNVGLVLGKESGILVIDLDKLDWVDVLFPPEQKILERTLRAGRTAGRGHVYFRYSDKIGNWKFHDFGIE
;
A
#
# COMPACT_ATOMS: atom_id res chain seq x y z
N MET A 1 20.15 -9.00 -4.39
CA MET A 1 19.30 -7.81 -4.47
C MET A 1 17.94 -8.25 -5.01
N GLY A 2 16.87 -7.79 -4.48
CA GLY A 2 15.54 -8.07 -5.00
C GLY A 2 14.86 -9.35 -4.54
N ILE A 3 15.58 -10.32 -3.99
CA ILE A 3 14.97 -11.58 -3.53
C ILE A 3 13.93 -11.34 -2.42
N LYS A 4 14.21 -10.43 -1.51
CA LYS A 4 13.29 -10.07 -0.42
C LYS A 4 12.00 -9.47 -0.98
N GLN A 5 12.14 -8.52 -1.90
CA GLN A 5 10.99 -7.88 -2.56
C GLN A 5 10.22 -8.89 -3.41
N LEU A 6 10.91 -9.76 -4.15
CA LEU A 6 10.27 -10.80 -4.94
C LEU A 6 9.45 -11.75 -4.06
N ASN A 7 10.01 -12.23 -2.96
CA ASN A 7 9.32 -13.13 -2.04
C ASN A 7 8.09 -12.48 -1.43
N GLU A 8 8.20 -11.21 -1.04
CA GLU A 8 7.07 -10.45 -0.52
C GLU A 8 5.99 -10.24 -1.59
N ALA A 9 6.37 -9.89 -2.80
CA ALA A 9 5.44 -9.72 -3.92
C ALA A 9 4.70 -11.02 -4.23
N ILE A 10 5.38 -12.16 -4.22
CA ILE A 10 4.77 -13.47 -4.41
C ILE A 10 3.76 -13.75 -3.29
N ARG A 11 4.15 -13.51 -2.05
CA ARG A 11 3.29 -13.72 -0.88
C ARG A 11 2.00 -12.90 -0.97
N LEU A 12 2.10 -11.62 -1.32
CA LEU A 12 0.96 -10.73 -1.45
C LEU A 12 0.06 -11.12 -2.62
N THR A 13 0.65 -11.49 -3.75
CA THR A 13 -0.10 -11.95 -4.92
C THR A 13 -0.89 -13.22 -4.61
N ARG A 14 -0.34 -14.13 -3.83
CA ARG A 14 -1.05 -15.34 -3.37
C ARG A 14 -2.23 -15.02 -2.46
N LYS A 15 -2.20 -13.89 -1.75
CA LYS A 15 -3.34 -13.39 -0.98
C LYS A 15 -4.46 -12.81 -1.85
N GLY A 16 -4.23 -12.63 -3.14
CA GLY A 16 -5.19 -12.05 -4.07
C GLY A 16 -4.99 -10.56 -4.30
N TRP A 17 -3.89 -9.98 -3.83
CA TRP A 17 -3.60 -8.57 -4.01
C TRP A 17 -2.93 -8.30 -5.35
N VAL A 18 -3.21 -7.13 -5.93
CA VAL A 18 -2.64 -6.71 -7.20
C VAL A 18 -1.37 -5.90 -6.95
N ILE A 19 -0.25 -6.44 -7.42
CA ILE A 19 1.09 -5.90 -7.19
C ILE A 19 1.62 -5.25 -8.46
N HIS A 20 2.36 -4.17 -8.32
CA HIS A 20 3.10 -3.52 -9.41
C HIS A 20 4.44 -2.99 -8.89
N PRO A 21 5.43 -2.75 -9.78
CA PRO A 21 6.72 -2.24 -9.34
C PRO A 21 6.70 -0.73 -9.12
N LEU A 22 7.37 -0.30 -8.06
CA LEU A 22 7.71 1.09 -7.80
C LEU A 22 9.21 1.30 -7.99
N ALA A 23 9.61 2.50 -8.34
CA ALA A 23 11.02 2.87 -8.39
C ALA A 23 11.71 2.56 -7.06
N GLY A 24 12.94 2.09 -7.11
CA GLY A 24 13.72 1.79 -5.92
C GLY A 24 14.08 3.05 -5.12
N PRO A 25 14.54 2.87 -3.88
CA PRO A 25 14.85 4.02 -3.00
C PRO A 25 16.01 4.87 -3.49
N ASN A 26 16.87 4.31 -4.34
CA ASN A 26 18.03 4.99 -4.91
C ASN A 26 17.78 5.55 -6.32
N ASP A 27 16.55 5.53 -6.79
CA ASP A 27 16.16 6.07 -8.09
C ASP A 27 16.40 7.58 -8.14
N HIS A 28 16.95 8.07 -9.24
CA HIS A 28 17.25 9.49 -9.43
C HIS A 28 16.08 10.30 -9.99
N GLY A 29 14.96 9.65 -10.30
CA GLY A 29 13.76 10.32 -10.78
C GLY A 29 12.92 10.94 -9.65
N SER A 30 11.70 11.35 -9.99
CA SER A 30 10.76 11.89 -9.01
C SER A 30 10.29 10.81 -8.04
N SER A 31 10.06 11.18 -6.81
CA SER A 31 9.52 10.30 -5.76
C SER A 31 10.28 8.98 -5.62
N PRO A 32 11.57 8.99 -5.23
CA PRO A 32 12.33 7.76 -5.02
C PRO A 32 11.60 6.80 -4.07
N GLY A 33 11.60 5.53 -4.42
CA GLY A 33 10.94 4.49 -3.64
C GLY A 33 9.43 4.43 -3.77
N LYS A 34 8.81 5.37 -4.46
CA LYS A 34 7.33 5.50 -4.51
C LYS A 34 6.74 5.67 -5.91
N ARG A 35 7.55 6.03 -6.90
CA ARG A 35 7.05 6.32 -8.24
C ARG A 35 6.65 5.02 -8.97
N PRO A 36 5.39 4.89 -9.44
CA PRO A 36 5.00 3.75 -10.25
C PRO A 36 5.79 3.67 -11.55
N LEU A 37 6.24 2.48 -11.92
CA LEU A 37 7.03 2.25 -13.14
C LEU A 37 6.18 1.85 -14.34
N LEU A 38 4.96 1.38 -14.13
CA LEU A 38 4.08 0.95 -15.21
C LEU A 38 3.03 2.01 -15.52
N ASN A 39 2.73 2.19 -16.81
CA ASN A 39 1.59 2.98 -17.23
C ASN A 39 0.29 2.26 -16.88
N SER A 40 -0.74 3.02 -16.51
CA SER A 40 -2.06 2.47 -16.16
C SER A 40 -2.01 1.40 -15.07
N TRP A 41 -1.09 1.55 -14.12
CA TRP A 41 -0.92 0.59 -13.03
C TRP A 41 -2.19 0.40 -12.19
N GLN A 42 -3.04 1.43 -12.08
CA GLN A 42 -4.31 1.36 -11.34
C GLN A 42 -5.32 0.39 -11.96
N LYS A 43 -5.16 0.06 -13.24
CA LYS A 43 -6.08 -0.79 -14.00
C LYS A 43 -5.58 -2.23 -14.14
N ARG A 44 -4.47 -2.57 -13.51
CA ARG A 44 -3.89 -3.90 -13.64
C ARG A 44 -4.65 -4.93 -12.82
N ASN A 45 -4.58 -6.17 -13.30
CA ASN A 45 -5.00 -7.37 -12.58
C ASN A 45 -3.80 -8.04 -11.89
N LYS A 46 -4.03 -9.20 -11.27
CA LYS A 46 -2.97 -9.96 -10.62
C LYS A 46 -1.78 -10.20 -11.55
N ALA A 47 -0.60 -9.97 -11.03
CA ALA A 47 0.65 -10.23 -11.74
C ALA A 47 0.87 -11.73 -11.93
N THR A 48 1.45 -12.08 -13.07
CA THR A 48 1.96 -13.43 -13.28
C THR A 48 3.30 -13.60 -12.56
N GLU A 49 3.69 -14.85 -12.34
CA GLU A 49 5.00 -15.14 -11.72
C GLU A 49 6.15 -14.60 -12.57
N ALA A 50 6.04 -14.69 -13.89
CA ALA A 50 7.04 -14.13 -14.81
C ALA A 50 7.18 -12.62 -14.65
N GLU A 51 6.06 -11.89 -14.55
CA GLU A 51 6.06 -10.45 -14.30
C GLU A 51 6.71 -10.11 -12.97
N LEU A 52 6.38 -10.84 -11.90
CA LEU A 52 6.98 -10.61 -10.59
C LEU A 52 8.49 -10.79 -10.60
N LYS A 53 8.99 -11.82 -11.28
CA LYS A 53 10.43 -12.05 -11.45
C LYS A 53 11.08 -10.92 -12.24
N GLU A 54 10.49 -10.50 -13.35
CA GLU A 54 10.99 -9.39 -14.16
C GLU A 54 11.10 -8.11 -13.35
N TRP A 55 10.09 -7.82 -12.54
CA TRP A 55 10.04 -6.56 -11.79
C TRP A 55 10.96 -6.52 -10.58
N PHE A 56 11.18 -7.64 -9.91
CA PHE A 56 11.81 -7.64 -8.59
C PHE A 56 13.08 -8.48 -8.45
N GLU A 57 13.30 -9.49 -9.27
CA GLU A 57 14.38 -10.46 -9.02
C GLU A 57 15.78 -9.84 -9.06
N LYS A 58 16.05 -9.00 -10.04
CA LYS A 58 17.37 -8.39 -10.27
C LYS A 58 17.36 -6.86 -10.16
N THR A 59 16.38 -6.32 -9.49
CA THR A 59 16.20 -4.87 -9.34
C THR A 59 16.16 -4.49 -7.87
N ASP A 60 16.25 -3.20 -7.59
CA ASP A 60 15.97 -2.66 -6.26
C ASP A 60 14.56 -2.06 -6.16
N ASN A 61 13.68 -2.43 -7.08
CA ASN A 61 12.32 -1.94 -7.12
C ASN A 61 11.56 -2.25 -5.83
N ASN A 62 10.77 -1.29 -5.38
CA ASN A 62 9.85 -1.47 -4.29
C ASN A 62 8.54 -2.10 -4.76
N VAL A 63 7.81 -2.70 -3.83
CA VAL A 63 6.53 -3.35 -4.09
C VAL A 63 5.41 -2.33 -3.91
N GLY A 64 4.64 -2.09 -4.97
CA GLY A 64 3.44 -1.28 -4.94
C GLY A 64 2.19 -2.14 -4.92
N LEU A 65 1.13 -1.60 -4.37
CA LEU A 65 -0.16 -2.28 -4.21
C LEU A 65 -1.26 -1.45 -4.87
N VAL A 66 -2.02 -2.07 -5.76
CA VAL A 66 -3.23 -1.44 -6.31
C VAL A 66 -4.35 -1.59 -5.28
N LEU A 67 -4.84 -0.47 -4.78
CA LEU A 67 -5.94 -0.45 -3.82
C LEU A 67 -7.29 -0.49 -4.54
N GLY A 68 -8.31 -0.91 -3.82
CA GLY A 68 -9.67 -0.92 -4.32
C GLY A 68 -10.16 -2.31 -4.69
N LYS A 69 -11.10 -2.36 -5.63
CA LYS A 69 -11.84 -3.56 -5.98
C LYS A 69 -10.95 -4.72 -6.42
N GLU A 70 -9.91 -4.45 -7.19
CA GLU A 70 -9.03 -5.45 -7.78
C GLU A 70 -8.28 -6.26 -6.71
N SER A 71 -7.79 -5.59 -5.68
CA SER A 71 -7.12 -6.23 -4.54
C SER A 71 -8.08 -6.59 -3.40
N GLY A 72 -9.30 -6.06 -3.42
CA GLY A 72 -10.26 -6.25 -2.36
C GLY A 72 -9.90 -5.53 -1.06
N ILE A 73 -9.11 -4.45 -1.14
CA ILE A 73 -8.60 -3.72 0.03
C ILE A 73 -8.82 -2.23 -0.12
N LEU A 74 -9.13 -1.59 1.00
CA LEU A 74 -9.00 -0.15 1.16
C LEU A 74 -8.00 0.15 2.26
N VAL A 75 -7.41 1.34 2.23
CA VAL A 75 -6.40 1.77 3.19
C VAL A 75 -6.79 3.12 3.75
N ILE A 76 -6.64 3.26 5.08
CA ILE A 76 -6.68 4.56 5.75
C ILE A 76 -5.23 4.96 5.99
N ASP A 77 -4.83 6.12 5.46
CA ASP A 77 -3.49 6.67 5.62
C ASP A 77 -3.50 7.65 6.80
N LEU A 78 -2.70 7.33 7.82
CA LEU A 78 -2.57 8.14 9.03
C LEU A 78 -1.23 8.88 8.98
N ASP A 79 -1.28 10.16 8.65
CA ASP A 79 -0.07 10.99 8.50
C ASP A 79 0.31 11.75 9.77
N LYS A 80 -0.62 11.92 10.70
CA LYS A 80 -0.39 12.66 11.94
C LYS A 80 -0.77 11.82 13.16
N LEU A 81 -0.18 12.14 14.30
CA LEU A 81 -0.43 11.43 15.56
C LEU A 81 -1.74 11.83 16.24
N ASP A 82 -2.34 12.94 15.84
CA ASP A 82 -3.53 13.52 16.50
C ASP A 82 -4.86 12.95 15.99
N TRP A 83 -4.81 11.89 15.18
CA TRP A 83 -6.03 11.18 14.77
C TRP A 83 -6.84 10.64 15.95
N VAL A 84 -6.18 10.39 17.08
CA VAL A 84 -6.84 9.92 18.30
C VAL A 84 -7.83 10.94 18.86
N ASP A 85 -7.60 12.23 18.60
CA ASP A 85 -8.49 13.31 19.04
C ASP A 85 -9.76 13.42 18.18
N VAL A 86 -9.75 12.78 17.01
CA VAL A 86 -10.85 12.78 16.04
C VAL A 86 -11.77 11.58 16.21
N LEU A 87 -11.20 10.44 16.58
CA LEU A 87 -11.92 9.18 16.67
C LEU A 87 -12.40 8.90 18.10
N PHE A 88 -13.60 8.36 18.21
CA PHE A 88 -14.10 7.85 19.49
C PHE A 88 -13.35 6.58 19.91
N PRO A 89 -13.30 6.25 21.22
CA PRO A 89 -12.58 5.08 21.70
C PRO A 89 -12.87 3.75 20.99
N PRO A 90 -14.12 3.40 20.60
CA PRO A 90 -14.37 2.17 19.85
C PRO A 90 -13.66 2.13 18.50
N GLU A 91 -13.65 3.24 17.74
CA GLU A 91 -12.99 3.34 16.44
C GLU A 91 -11.47 3.28 16.59
N GLN A 92 -10.92 3.91 17.62
CA GLN A 92 -9.48 3.81 17.94
C GLN A 92 -9.05 2.37 18.16
N LYS A 93 -9.85 1.58 18.91
CA LYS A 93 -9.57 0.16 19.14
C LYS A 93 -9.61 -0.66 17.85
N ILE A 94 -10.52 -0.36 16.94
CA ILE A 94 -10.60 -1.02 15.63
C ILE A 94 -9.31 -0.76 14.86
N LEU A 95 -8.85 0.49 14.79
CA LEU A 95 -7.59 0.83 14.10
C LEU A 95 -6.39 0.16 14.74
N GLU A 96 -6.31 0.10 16.06
CA GLU A 96 -5.21 -0.52 16.78
C GLU A 96 -5.10 -2.03 16.56
N ARG A 97 -6.23 -2.71 16.33
CA ARG A 97 -6.30 -4.18 16.14
C ARG A 97 -6.23 -4.61 14.69
N THR A 98 -6.36 -3.69 13.76
CA THR A 98 -6.40 -3.99 12.33
C THR A 98 -4.97 -4.07 11.79
N LEU A 99 -4.80 -4.85 10.70
CA LEU A 99 -3.50 -4.97 10.02
C LEU A 99 -2.95 -3.59 9.66
N ARG A 100 -1.71 -3.33 10.06
CA ARG A 100 -1.07 -2.03 9.88
C ARG A 100 0.32 -2.18 9.27
N ALA A 101 0.71 -1.16 8.51
CA ALA A 101 2.09 -0.95 8.10
C ALA A 101 2.45 0.51 8.38
N GLY A 102 3.53 0.75 9.12
CA GLY A 102 3.90 2.11 9.47
C GLY A 102 5.33 2.20 9.99
N ARG A 103 5.85 3.43 9.99
CA ARG A 103 7.22 3.73 10.43
C ARG A 103 7.29 4.14 11.89
N THR A 104 6.27 4.82 12.38
CA THR A 104 6.21 5.34 13.74
C THR A 104 4.84 5.07 14.34
N ALA A 105 4.75 5.09 15.66
CA ALA A 105 3.48 4.94 16.37
C ALA A 105 2.47 6.00 15.91
N GLY A 106 1.25 5.61 15.64
CA GLY A 106 0.16 6.48 15.22
C GLY A 106 0.20 6.95 13.76
N ARG A 107 1.27 6.63 13.01
CA ARG A 107 1.40 6.97 11.59
C ARG A 107 1.51 5.70 10.76
N GLY A 108 1.00 5.72 9.53
CA GLY A 108 1.09 4.60 8.60
C GLY A 108 -0.24 4.27 7.96
N HIS A 109 -0.32 3.07 7.42
CA HIS A 109 -1.48 2.57 6.68
C HIS A 109 -2.22 1.52 7.50
N VAL A 110 -3.54 1.63 7.55
CA VAL A 110 -4.42 0.62 8.16
C VAL A 110 -5.26 0.00 7.06
N TYR A 111 -5.25 -1.33 6.97
CA TYR A 111 -5.84 -2.09 5.87
C TYR A 111 -7.19 -2.67 6.26
N PHE A 112 -8.19 -2.46 5.39
CA PHE A 112 -9.55 -2.98 5.54
C PHE A 112 -10.00 -3.68 4.26
N ARG A 113 -11.05 -4.48 4.37
CA ARG A 113 -11.70 -5.04 3.18
C ARG A 113 -12.31 -3.92 2.35
N TYR A 114 -12.24 -4.06 1.03
CA TYR A 114 -12.83 -3.10 0.11
C TYR A 114 -14.35 -3.00 0.31
N SER A 115 -14.85 -1.78 0.19
CA SER A 115 -16.27 -1.48 0.16
C SER A 115 -16.54 -0.46 -0.94
N ASP A 116 -17.51 -0.72 -1.80
CA ASP A 116 -17.93 0.22 -2.85
C ASP A 116 -18.73 1.41 -2.31
N LYS A 117 -19.07 1.38 -1.03
CA LYS A 117 -19.77 2.47 -0.35
C LYS A 117 -18.84 3.60 0.07
N ILE A 118 -17.54 3.41 -0.01
CA ILE A 118 -16.52 4.39 0.41
C ILE A 118 -15.71 4.79 -0.81
N GLY A 119 -15.73 6.09 -1.14
CA GLY A 119 -14.86 6.67 -2.14
C GLY A 119 -13.56 7.21 -1.54
N ASN A 120 -12.70 7.78 -2.38
CA ASN A 120 -11.52 8.48 -1.92
C ASN A 120 -11.93 9.82 -1.29
N TRP A 121 -11.45 10.06 -0.09
CA TRP A 121 -11.66 11.32 0.61
C TRP A 121 -10.52 11.57 1.60
N LYS A 122 -10.39 12.81 2.02
CA LYS A 122 -9.29 13.26 2.86
C LYS A 122 -9.78 14.16 3.97
N PHE A 123 -9.24 13.97 5.15
CA PHE A 123 -9.36 14.88 6.27
C PHE A 123 -7.99 15.51 6.51
N HIS A 124 -7.62 16.48 5.69
CA HIS A 124 -6.28 17.09 5.72
C HIS A 124 -5.90 17.68 7.07
N ASP A 125 -6.85 18.31 7.75
CA ASP A 125 -6.61 18.95 9.05
C ASP A 125 -6.25 17.92 10.13
N PHE A 126 -6.68 16.67 9.95
CA PHE A 126 -6.44 15.58 10.89
C PHE A 126 -5.41 14.57 10.40
N GLY A 127 -4.89 14.73 9.18
CA GLY A 127 -3.92 13.81 8.60
C GLY A 127 -4.48 12.42 8.33
N ILE A 128 -5.74 12.32 7.91
CA ILE A 128 -6.43 11.06 7.56
C ILE A 128 -6.81 11.07 6.08
N GLU A 129 -6.43 10.01 5.34
CA GLU A 129 -6.74 9.80 3.91
C GLU A 129 -7.29 8.40 3.65
#